data_aa4644352f0a9feb5c695c38843dc930
#
_entry.id   aa4644352f0a9feb5c695c38843dc930
#
_cell.length_a   1.000
_cell.length_b   1.000
_cell.length_c   1.000
_cell.angle_alpha   90.00
_cell.angle_beta   90.00
_cell.angle_gamma   90.00
#
_symmetry.space_group_name_H-M   'P 1'
#
loop_
_entity.id
_entity.type
_entity.pdbx_description
1 polymer ?
#
loop_
_entity_poly.entity_id
_entity_poly.type
_entity_poly.pdbx_seq_one_letter_code
_entity_poly.pdbx_strand_id
1 'polypeptide(L)'
;TNTSYRQRVEQDFNQKKERLPQGDLFAIFDTDLTSYEREALEFLYAYMPLADIADYSGEFHLMNVRASQKAADEMPWGKVIPEDLFRHFVLPVRVNNEHLDSARVVFYEELKNRVKSLSLYDAILEVNHWCHEKAIYTPSDARTSSPLATVRTAYGRCGEESTLLVAALRSVGIPARQVYTPRWAH
;
A
#
# COMPACT_ATOMS: atom_id res chain seq x y z
N THR A 1 -16.57 0.44 -15.50
CA THR A 1 -16.06 1.46 -14.58
C THR A 1 -17.19 2.42 -14.26
N ASN A 2 -17.53 2.55 -13.00
CA ASN A 2 -18.67 3.34 -12.57
C ASN A 2 -18.34 4.83 -12.74
N THR A 3 -18.93 5.49 -13.77
CA THR A 3 -18.71 6.91 -14.09
C THR A 3 -18.97 7.83 -12.89
N SER A 4 -19.97 7.51 -12.06
CA SER A 4 -20.28 8.28 -10.85
C SER A 4 -19.18 8.18 -9.78
N TYR A 5 -18.49 7.06 -9.71
CA TYR A 5 -17.36 6.88 -8.79
C TYR A 5 -16.14 7.71 -9.21
N ARG A 6 -15.79 7.69 -10.50
CA ARG A 6 -14.70 8.54 -11.03
C ARG A 6 -14.98 10.03 -10.81
N GLN A 7 -16.20 10.48 -11.09
CA GLN A 7 -16.59 11.87 -10.84
C GLN A 7 -16.45 12.26 -9.37
N ARG A 8 -16.79 11.36 -8.44
CA ARG A 8 -16.61 11.60 -7.01
C ARG A 8 -15.13 11.74 -6.64
N VAL A 9 -14.29 10.82 -7.10
CA VAL A 9 -12.84 10.88 -6.84
C VAL A 9 -12.25 12.19 -7.37
N GLU A 10 -12.63 12.60 -8.59
CA GLU A 10 -12.18 13.87 -9.17
C GLU A 10 -12.62 15.08 -8.35
N GLN A 11 -13.89 15.09 -7.90
CA GLN A 11 -14.41 16.16 -7.04
C GLN A 11 -13.65 16.22 -5.70
N ASP A 12 -13.47 15.08 -5.04
CA ASP A 12 -12.77 15.00 -3.76
C ASP A 12 -11.30 15.41 -3.90
N PHE A 13 -10.64 15.00 -4.99
CA PHE A 13 -9.29 15.42 -5.33
C PHE A 13 -9.17 16.93 -5.53
N ASN A 14 -10.03 17.51 -6.37
CA ASN A 14 -10.02 18.94 -6.64
C ASN A 14 -10.30 19.75 -5.37
N GLN A 15 -11.28 19.34 -4.55
CA GLN A 15 -11.58 19.98 -3.28
C GLN A 15 -10.39 19.95 -2.32
N LYS A 16 -9.65 18.84 -2.26
CA LYS A 16 -8.46 18.73 -1.43
C LYS A 16 -7.33 19.61 -1.96
N LYS A 17 -7.10 19.63 -3.27
CA LYS A 17 -6.11 20.48 -3.92
C LYS A 17 -6.35 21.97 -3.66
N GLU A 18 -7.60 22.42 -3.74
CA GLU A 18 -7.98 23.80 -3.46
C GLU A 18 -7.72 24.22 -1.99
N ARG A 19 -7.80 23.28 -1.05
CA ARG A 19 -7.60 23.55 0.38
C ARG A 19 -6.13 23.56 0.81
N LEU A 20 -5.23 23.02 0.01
CA LEU A 20 -3.82 22.95 0.36
C LEU A 20 -3.07 24.19 -0.14
N PRO A 21 -2.07 24.67 0.63
CA PRO A 21 -1.23 25.77 0.18
C PRO A 21 -0.57 25.45 -1.14
N GLN A 22 -0.30 26.47 -1.90
CA GLN A 22 0.42 26.34 -3.16
C GLN A 22 1.88 25.93 -2.89
N GLY A 23 2.42 25.12 -3.78
CA GLY A 23 3.77 24.60 -3.72
C GLY A 23 3.91 23.43 -4.71
N ASP A 24 4.88 22.58 -4.45
CA ASP A 24 5.17 21.43 -5.29
C ASP A 24 4.39 20.15 -4.92
N LEU A 25 3.47 20.22 -3.96
CA LEU A 25 2.71 19.07 -3.44
C LEU A 25 1.96 18.29 -4.53
N PHE A 26 1.53 18.97 -5.59
CA PHE A 26 0.79 18.39 -6.71
C PHE A 26 1.60 18.40 -8.02
N ALA A 27 2.89 18.70 -7.98
CA ALA A 27 3.73 18.82 -9.17
C ALA A 27 3.80 17.53 -10.01
N ILE A 28 3.62 16.37 -9.41
CA ILE A 28 3.59 15.08 -10.11
C ILE A 28 2.49 15.04 -11.20
N PHE A 29 1.38 15.76 -11.02
CA PHE A 29 0.27 15.81 -11.99
C PHE A 29 0.59 16.64 -13.23
N ASP A 30 1.65 17.43 -13.22
CA ASP A 30 2.16 18.20 -14.36
C ASP A 30 3.17 17.40 -15.19
N THR A 31 3.49 16.18 -14.79
CA THR A 31 4.39 15.28 -15.51
C THR A 31 3.62 14.40 -16.51
N ASP A 32 4.36 13.72 -17.38
CA ASP A 32 3.78 12.76 -18.33
C ASP A 32 3.36 11.48 -17.62
N LEU A 33 2.07 11.40 -17.30
CA LEU A 33 1.42 10.27 -16.64
C LEU A 33 0.51 9.54 -17.62
N THR A 34 0.53 8.21 -17.58
CA THR A 34 -0.51 7.42 -18.24
C THR A 34 -1.88 7.68 -17.60
N SER A 35 -2.96 7.36 -18.31
CA SER A 35 -4.32 7.50 -17.76
C SER A 35 -4.50 6.72 -16.46
N TYR A 36 -3.93 5.51 -16.39
CA TYR A 36 -3.97 4.69 -15.18
C TYR A 36 -3.21 5.35 -14.00
N GLU A 37 -1.98 5.81 -14.25
CA GLU A 37 -1.16 6.46 -13.22
C GLU A 37 -1.86 7.71 -12.68
N ARG A 38 -2.44 8.52 -13.56
CA ARG A 38 -3.19 9.71 -13.17
C ARG A 38 -4.40 9.36 -12.29
N GLU A 39 -5.26 8.45 -12.74
CA GLU A 39 -6.43 8.01 -11.96
C GLU A 39 -6.04 7.43 -10.60
N ALA A 40 -4.99 6.62 -10.54
CA ALA A 40 -4.51 6.02 -9.30
C ALA A 40 -3.95 7.07 -8.33
N LEU A 41 -3.18 8.04 -8.83
CA LEU A 41 -2.65 9.13 -8.03
C LEU A 41 -3.77 10.07 -7.55
N GLU A 42 -4.75 10.41 -8.40
CA GLU A 42 -5.92 11.21 -8.00
C GLU A 42 -6.67 10.54 -6.84
N PHE A 43 -6.90 9.24 -6.93
CA PHE A 43 -7.51 8.47 -5.84
C PHE A 43 -6.67 8.52 -4.56
N LEU A 44 -5.36 8.26 -4.64
CA LEU A 44 -4.48 8.31 -3.48
C LEU A 44 -4.48 9.71 -2.85
N TYR A 45 -4.30 10.76 -3.64
CA TYR A 45 -4.24 12.14 -3.15
C TYR A 45 -5.58 12.62 -2.58
N ALA A 46 -6.71 12.16 -3.13
CA ALA A 46 -8.02 12.49 -2.58
C ALA A 46 -8.20 11.94 -1.14
N TYR A 47 -7.68 10.74 -0.86
CA TYR A 47 -8.02 10.02 0.37
C TYR A 47 -6.85 9.76 1.33
N MET A 48 -5.58 9.93 0.93
CA MET A 48 -4.46 9.78 1.86
C MET A 48 -4.43 10.89 2.92
N PRO A 49 -3.83 10.65 4.10
CA PRO A 49 -3.58 11.70 5.09
C PRO A 49 -2.77 12.87 4.54
N LEU A 50 -2.99 14.07 5.06
CA LEU A 50 -2.24 15.27 4.65
C LEU A 50 -0.73 15.12 4.86
N ALA A 51 -0.33 14.46 5.97
CA ALA A 51 1.07 14.17 6.23
C ALA A 51 1.72 13.35 5.11
N ASP A 52 0.99 12.41 4.50
CA ASP A 52 1.54 11.59 3.41
C ASP A 52 1.77 12.41 2.14
N ILE A 53 0.95 13.42 1.89
CA ILE A 53 1.17 14.36 0.77
C ILE A 53 2.38 15.27 1.04
N ALA A 54 2.58 15.68 2.30
CA ALA A 54 3.62 16.62 2.69
C ALA A 54 5.00 15.96 2.91
N ASP A 55 5.01 14.76 3.49
CA ASP A 55 6.24 14.08 3.91
C ASP A 55 6.89 13.25 2.78
N TYR A 56 6.12 12.90 1.74
CA TYR A 56 6.59 12.04 0.64
C TYR A 56 6.39 12.70 -0.71
N SER A 57 7.37 12.53 -1.60
CA SER A 57 7.32 13.13 -2.93
C SER A 57 6.28 12.47 -3.85
N GLY A 58 5.84 13.20 -4.87
CA GLY A 58 4.97 12.64 -5.90
C GLY A 58 5.56 11.43 -6.61
N GLU A 59 6.90 11.43 -6.82
CA GLU A 59 7.63 10.31 -7.40
C GLU A 59 7.59 9.06 -6.51
N PHE A 60 7.62 9.22 -5.19
CA PHE A 60 7.44 8.12 -4.24
C PHE A 60 6.06 7.48 -4.42
N HIS A 61 5.00 8.29 -4.51
CA HIS A 61 3.65 7.77 -4.75
C HIS A 61 3.52 7.12 -6.11
N LEU A 62 4.08 7.73 -7.17
CA LEU A 62 4.09 7.16 -8.52
C LEU A 62 4.84 5.82 -8.59
N MET A 63 5.98 5.70 -7.91
CA MET A 63 6.72 4.44 -7.79
C MET A 63 5.82 3.33 -7.21
N ASN A 64 5.06 3.63 -6.16
CA ASN A 64 4.15 2.67 -5.54
C ASN A 64 2.95 2.33 -6.44
N VAL A 65 2.42 3.28 -7.20
CA VAL A 65 1.37 3.04 -8.21
C VAL A 65 1.89 2.07 -9.29
N ARG A 66 3.07 2.32 -9.83
CA ARG A 66 3.69 1.47 -10.85
C ARG A 66 3.98 0.06 -10.32
N ALA A 67 4.46 -0.06 -9.10
CA ALA A 67 4.69 -1.36 -8.46
C ALA A 67 3.38 -2.13 -8.25
N SER A 68 2.29 -1.45 -7.91
CA SER A 68 0.96 -2.08 -7.77
C SER A 68 0.42 -2.55 -9.12
N GLN A 69 0.58 -1.76 -10.18
CA GLN A 69 0.19 -2.15 -11.53
C GLN A 69 0.99 -3.36 -12.00
N LYS A 70 2.31 -3.34 -11.83
CA LYS A 70 3.19 -4.47 -12.16
C LYS A 70 2.73 -5.76 -11.47
N ALA A 71 2.41 -5.70 -10.18
CA ALA A 71 1.90 -6.86 -9.45
C ALA A 71 0.58 -7.36 -10.03
N ALA A 72 -0.35 -6.47 -10.38
CA ALA A 72 -1.62 -6.85 -11.01
C ALA A 72 -1.43 -7.48 -12.39
N ASP A 73 -0.45 -7.02 -13.17
CA ASP A 73 -0.17 -7.53 -14.51
C ASP A 73 0.53 -8.89 -14.48
N GLU A 74 1.43 -9.11 -13.51
CA GLU A 74 2.30 -10.28 -13.47
C GLU A 74 1.78 -11.42 -12.58
N MET A 75 0.91 -11.14 -11.59
CA MET A 75 0.39 -12.17 -10.69
C MET A 75 -0.88 -12.83 -11.24
N PRO A 76 -1.05 -14.17 -11.03
CA PRO A 76 -2.18 -14.91 -11.58
C PRO A 76 -3.56 -14.38 -11.16
N TRP A 77 -3.66 -13.81 -9.96
CA TRP A 77 -4.91 -13.26 -9.41
C TRP A 77 -5.21 -11.82 -9.83
N GLY A 78 -4.26 -11.13 -10.48
CA GLY A 78 -4.44 -9.72 -10.81
C GLY A 78 -5.68 -9.40 -11.66
N LYS A 79 -6.09 -10.33 -12.54
CA LYS A 79 -7.29 -10.17 -13.37
C LYS A 79 -8.60 -10.59 -12.71
N VAL A 80 -8.52 -11.33 -11.59
CA VAL A 80 -9.71 -11.83 -10.88
C VAL A 80 -10.07 -10.97 -9.66
N ILE A 81 -9.12 -10.18 -9.16
CA ILE A 81 -9.38 -9.24 -8.07
C ILE A 81 -10.23 -8.08 -8.60
N PRO A 82 -11.43 -7.84 -8.02
CA PRO A 82 -12.27 -6.71 -8.39
C PRO A 82 -11.55 -5.36 -8.27
N GLU A 83 -11.81 -4.46 -9.21
CA GLU A 83 -11.15 -3.15 -9.27
C GLU A 83 -11.34 -2.32 -8.00
N ASP A 84 -12.50 -2.38 -7.38
CA ASP A 84 -12.81 -1.70 -6.13
C ASP A 84 -11.96 -2.24 -4.96
N LEU A 85 -11.80 -3.56 -4.85
CA LEU A 85 -10.92 -4.17 -3.85
C LEU A 85 -9.45 -3.82 -4.08
N PHE A 86 -9.00 -3.83 -5.34
CA PHE A 86 -7.65 -3.42 -5.68
C PHE A 86 -7.39 -1.97 -5.26
N ARG A 87 -8.30 -1.07 -5.63
CA ARG A 87 -8.18 0.36 -5.37
C ARG A 87 -8.16 0.72 -3.89
N HIS A 88 -8.98 0.03 -3.08
CA HIS A 88 -9.07 0.32 -1.65
C HIS A 88 -8.07 -0.47 -0.79
N PHE A 89 -7.62 -1.65 -1.21
CA PHE A 89 -6.88 -2.57 -0.35
C PHE A 89 -5.55 -3.07 -0.91
N VAL A 90 -5.20 -2.71 -2.14
CA VAL A 90 -3.86 -2.95 -2.73
C VAL A 90 -3.13 -1.64 -2.95
N LEU A 91 -3.77 -0.71 -3.64
CA LEU A 91 -3.16 0.55 -4.09
C LEU A 91 -2.63 1.42 -2.94
N PRO A 92 -3.35 1.64 -1.81
CA PRO A 92 -2.85 2.46 -0.71
C PRO A 92 -1.56 1.88 -0.11
N VAL A 93 -0.60 2.76 0.19
CA VAL A 93 0.67 2.37 0.81
C VAL A 93 0.51 2.24 2.31
N ARG A 94 -0.09 3.25 2.95
CA ARG A 94 -0.26 3.31 4.40
C ARG A 94 -1.15 2.19 4.93
N VAL A 95 -0.71 1.59 6.03
CA VAL A 95 -1.45 0.54 6.75
C VAL A 95 -1.94 1.05 8.11
N ASN A 96 -1.05 1.69 8.89
CA ASN A 96 -1.29 2.20 10.23
C ASN A 96 -0.68 3.62 10.36
N ASN A 97 0.11 3.88 11.39
CA ASN A 97 0.81 5.14 11.65
C ASN A 97 2.33 5.06 11.39
N GLU A 98 2.78 4.05 10.68
CA GLU A 98 4.16 3.82 10.31
C GLU A 98 4.72 4.93 9.39
N HIS A 99 6.03 5.11 9.37
CA HIS A 99 6.68 5.78 8.25
C HIS A 99 6.54 4.92 7.00
N LEU A 100 6.23 5.55 5.87
CA LEU A 100 6.20 4.86 4.58
C LEU A 100 7.64 4.67 4.08
N ASP A 101 7.86 3.54 3.41
CA ASP A 101 9.13 3.19 2.82
C ASP A 101 8.94 2.48 1.46
N SER A 102 10.01 2.06 0.84
CA SER A 102 9.99 1.34 -0.45
C SER A 102 9.70 -0.16 -0.33
N ALA A 103 9.11 -0.61 0.78
CA ALA A 103 8.84 -2.03 1.04
C ALA A 103 8.09 -2.71 -0.11
N ARG A 104 7.15 -2.02 -0.75
CA ARG A 104 6.36 -2.59 -1.85
C ARG A 104 7.23 -3.12 -2.98
N VAL A 105 8.24 -2.35 -3.39
CA VAL A 105 9.16 -2.75 -4.45
C VAL A 105 10.08 -3.89 -3.98
N VAL A 106 10.65 -3.75 -2.78
CA VAL A 106 11.57 -4.74 -2.21
C VAL A 106 10.86 -6.09 -1.98
N PHE A 107 9.70 -6.07 -1.35
CA PHE A 107 8.95 -7.29 -1.04
C PHE A 107 8.42 -7.98 -2.31
N TYR A 108 8.01 -7.20 -3.33
CA TYR A 108 7.64 -7.79 -4.62
C TYR A 108 8.78 -8.62 -5.20
N GLU A 109 10.00 -8.08 -5.23
CA GLU A 109 11.15 -8.80 -5.79
C GLU A 109 11.52 -10.07 -4.99
N GLU A 110 11.35 -10.05 -3.67
CA GLU A 110 11.58 -11.24 -2.83
C GLU A 110 10.46 -12.29 -2.97
N LEU A 111 9.20 -11.86 -3.10
CA LEU A 111 8.03 -12.74 -3.02
C LEU A 111 7.55 -13.27 -4.37
N LYS A 112 7.72 -12.52 -5.46
CA LYS A 112 7.14 -12.84 -6.77
C LYS A 112 7.38 -14.28 -7.23
N ASN A 113 8.61 -14.79 -7.05
CA ASN A 113 8.96 -16.16 -7.45
C ASN A 113 8.46 -17.23 -6.49
N ARG A 114 8.20 -16.86 -5.22
CA ARG A 114 7.63 -17.78 -4.22
C ARG A 114 6.15 -18.01 -4.44
N VAL A 115 5.43 -17.01 -4.97
CA VAL A 115 3.96 -17.03 -5.00
C VAL A 115 3.33 -17.20 -6.38
N LYS A 116 4.02 -16.81 -7.47
CA LYS A 116 3.42 -16.72 -8.83
C LYS A 116 2.86 -18.04 -9.39
N SER A 117 3.29 -19.18 -8.88
CA SER A 117 2.80 -20.50 -9.29
C SER A 117 1.75 -21.08 -8.34
N LEU A 118 1.38 -20.36 -7.29
CA LEU A 118 0.45 -20.81 -6.27
C LEU A 118 -0.97 -20.34 -6.56
N SER A 119 -1.96 -21.02 -5.96
CA SER A 119 -3.31 -20.50 -5.85
C SER A 119 -3.31 -19.22 -4.98
N LEU A 120 -4.35 -18.40 -5.10
CA LEU A 120 -4.48 -17.21 -4.25
C LEU A 120 -4.43 -17.56 -2.76
N TYR A 121 -5.11 -18.64 -2.36
CA TYR A 121 -5.13 -19.11 -0.98
C TYR A 121 -3.72 -19.52 -0.49
N ASP A 122 -3.03 -20.34 -1.27
CA ASP A 122 -1.69 -20.81 -0.93
C ASP A 122 -0.67 -19.65 -0.94
N ALA A 123 -0.84 -18.69 -1.84
CA ALA A 123 -0.01 -17.48 -1.86
C ALA A 123 -0.17 -16.64 -0.60
N ILE A 124 -1.39 -16.49 -0.07
CA ILE A 124 -1.63 -15.80 1.20
C ILE A 124 -0.90 -16.52 2.35
N LEU A 125 -1.00 -17.85 2.41
CA LEU A 125 -0.30 -18.64 3.43
C LEU A 125 1.23 -18.52 3.29
N GLU A 126 1.75 -18.54 2.07
CA GLU A 126 3.18 -18.40 1.81
C GLU A 126 3.71 -17.01 2.19
N VAL A 127 2.96 -15.95 1.89
CA VAL A 127 3.33 -14.60 2.34
C VAL A 127 3.33 -14.50 3.87
N ASN A 128 2.34 -15.09 4.54
CA ASN A 128 2.31 -15.13 6.01
C ASN A 128 3.52 -15.91 6.56
N HIS A 129 3.86 -17.05 5.96
CA HIS A 129 5.05 -17.81 6.33
C HIS A 129 6.34 -16.98 6.15
N TRP A 130 6.49 -16.31 5.03
CA TRP A 130 7.61 -15.38 4.78
C TRP A 130 7.71 -14.29 5.85
N CYS A 131 6.59 -13.72 6.31
CA CYS A 131 6.60 -12.74 7.39
C CYS A 131 7.17 -13.33 8.69
N HIS A 132 6.85 -14.58 9.02
CA HIS A 132 7.42 -15.28 10.18
C HIS A 132 8.92 -15.58 10.04
N GLU A 133 9.42 -15.71 8.82
CA GLU A 133 10.88 -15.81 8.59
C GLU A 133 11.59 -14.48 8.85
N LYS A 134 10.89 -13.34 8.69
CA LYS A 134 11.48 -12.00 8.75
C LYS A 134 11.39 -11.33 10.12
N ALA A 135 10.36 -11.62 10.90
CA ALA A 135 10.15 -10.98 12.19
C ALA A 135 9.48 -11.90 13.20
N ILE A 136 9.83 -11.71 14.46
CA ILE A 136 9.24 -12.41 15.60
C ILE A 136 8.54 -11.39 16.52
N TYR A 137 7.48 -11.85 17.19
CA TYR A 137 6.78 -11.01 18.16
C TYR A 137 7.71 -10.64 19.33
N THR A 138 7.87 -9.35 19.53
CA THR A 138 8.61 -8.79 20.68
C THR A 138 8.07 -7.42 20.99
N PRO A 139 7.85 -7.07 22.27
CA PRO A 139 7.50 -5.70 22.66
C PRO A 139 8.51 -4.70 22.08
N SER A 140 8.02 -3.63 21.50
CA SER A 140 8.82 -2.58 20.85
C SER A 140 8.34 -1.19 21.28
N ASP A 141 8.73 -0.17 20.52
CA ASP A 141 8.39 1.23 20.80
C ASP A 141 6.89 1.54 20.67
N ALA A 142 6.49 2.70 21.14
CA ALA A 142 5.10 3.16 21.04
C ALA A 142 4.66 3.40 19.59
N ARG A 143 5.59 3.81 18.72
CA ARG A 143 5.32 4.03 17.29
C ARG A 143 5.54 2.75 16.49
N THR A 144 4.64 2.45 15.57
CA THR A 144 4.78 1.34 14.63
C THR A 144 5.96 1.57 13.68
N SER A 145 6.88 0.63 13.62
CA SER A 145 8.01 0.66 12.67
C SER A 145 7.53 0.46 11.24
N SER A 146 8.24 1.06 10.28
CA SER A 146 8.00 0.80 8.86
C SER A 146 8.27 -0.67 8.50
N PRO A 147 7.67 -1.20 7.43
CA PRO A 147 7.87 -2.60 7.05
C PRO A 147 9.34 -2.99 6.86
N LEU A 148 10.14 -2.16 6.18
CA LEU A 148 11.58 -2.43 6.02
C LEU A 148 12.35 -2.31 7.35
N ALA A 149 11.96 -1.40 8.24
CA ALA A 149 12.57 -1.31 9.56
C ALA A 149 12.27 -2.56 10.39
N THR A 150 11.03 -3.08 10.33
CA THR A 150 10.64 -4.32 11.00
C THR A 150 11.47 -5.51 10.51
N VAL A 151 11.68 -5.63 9.19
CA VAL A 151 12.55 -6.69 8.63
C VAL A 151 14.00 -6.53 9.10
N ARG A 152 14.53 -5.30 9.15
CA ARG A 152 15.91 -5.05 9.59
C ARG A 152 16.15 -5.35 11.06
N THR A 153 15.16 -5.10 11.91
CA THR A 153 15.26 -5.37 13.35
C THR A 153 14.89 -6.80 13.70
N ALA A 154 14.13 -7.48 12.82
CA ALA A 154 13.54 -8.80 13.03
C ALA A 154 12.59 -8.89 14.25
N TYR A 155 12.13 -7.76 14.77
CA TYR A 155 11.25 -7.67 15.95
C TYR A 155 10.06 -6.75 15.70
N GLY A 156 8.91 -7.09 16.27
CA GLY A 156 7.75 -6.26 16.23
C GLY A 156 6.63 -6.71 17.16
N ARG A 157 5.80 -5.76 17.58
CA ARG A 157 4.52 -6.03 18.24
C ARG A 157 3.49 -6.46 17.19
N CYS A 158 2.28 -6.77 17.63
CA CYS A 158 1.14 -7.03 16.74
C CYS A 158 0.92 -5.93 15.69
N GLY A 159 1.23 -4.67 16.03
CA GLY A 159 1.16 -3.54 15.10
C GLY A 159 2.15 -3.66 13.94
N GLU A 160 3.43 -3.95 14.23
CA GLU A 160 4.47 -4.15 13.23
C GLU A 160 4.23 -5.43 12.43
N GLU A 161 3.90 -6.56 13.08
CA GLU A 161 3.66 -7.82 12.39
C GLU A 161 2.50 -7.73 11.41
N SER A 162 1.38 -7.13 11.82
CA SER A 162 0.23 -6.94 10.93
C SER A 162 0.50 -5.91 9.83
N THR A 163 1.25 -4.84 10.10
CA THR A 163 1.69 -3.88 9.08
C THR A 163 2.60 -4.53 8.05
N LEU A 164 3.55 -5.36 8.50
CA LEU A 164 4.44 -6.15 7.63
C LEU A 164 3.65 -7.08 6.72
N LEU A 165 2.71 -7.86 7.29
CA LEU A 165 1.89 -8.79 6.52
C LEU A 165 1.02 -8.07 5.48
N VAL A 166 0.36 -6.96 5.85
CA VAL A 166 -0.46 -6.19 4.91
C VAL A 166 0.41 -5.60 3.79
N ALA A 167 1.57 -5.02 4.12
CA ALA A 167 2.50 -4.49 3.12
C ALA A 167 3.01 -5.59 2.16
N ALA A 168 3.34 -6.77 2.68
CA ALA A 168 3.80 -7.91 1.90
C ALA A 168 2.70 -8.44 0.96
N LEU A 169 1.47 -8.62 1.43
CA LEU A 169 0.33 -9.04 0.61
C LEU A 169 0.05 -8.03 -0.51
N ARG A 170 0.00 -6.73 -0.18
CA ARG A 170 -0.22 -5.67 -1.16
C ARG A 170 0.89 -5.59 -2.19
N SER A 171 2.14 -5.92 -1.83
CA SER A 171 3.28 -5.90 -2.76
C SER A 171 3.12 -6.89 -3.91
N VAL A 172 2.43 -7.99 -3.69
CA VAL A 172 2.12 -9.01 -4.72
C VAL A 172 0.68 -8.90 -5.24
N GLY A 173 0.03 -7.76 -5.02
CA GLY A 173 -1.30 -7.48 -5.58
C GLY A 173 -2.46 -8.14 -4.85
N ILE A 174 -2.29 -8.61 -3.62
CA ILE A 174 -3.35 -9.23 -2.81
C ILE A 174 -3.99 -8.17 -1.90
N PRO A 175 -5.33 -7.97 -2.00
CA PRO A 175 -6.03 -7.01 -1.14
C PRO A 175 -5.92 -7.37 0.34
N ALA A 176 -5.48 -6.42 1.15
CA ALA A 176 -5.33 -6.62 2.59
C ALA A 176 -5.50 -5.30 3.36
N ARG A 177 -6.01 -5.40 4.59
CA ARG A 177 -6.08 -4.29 5.54
C ARG A 177 -5.84 -4.77 6.96
N GLN A 178 -5.31 -3.90 7.79
CA GLN A 178 -5.25 -4.13 9.23
C GLN A 178 -6.64 -3.90 9.85
N VAL A 179 -7.03 -4.76 10.77
CA VAL A 179 -8.22 -4.60 11.61
C VAL A 179 -7.79 -4.76 13.06
N TYR A 180 -8.31 -3.94 13.95
CA TYR A 180 -8.05 -4.07 15.38
C TYR A 180 -9.30 -3.90 16.20
N THR A 181 -9.30 -4.48 17.40
CA THR A 181 -10.36 -4.33 18.37
C THR A 181 -9.99 -3.21 19.36
N PRO A 182 -10.86 -2.19 19.57
CA PRO A 182 -10.51 -1.05 20.42
C PRO A 182 -10.32 -1.41 21.92
N ARG A 183 -10.78 -2.57 22.32
CA ARG A 183 -10.55 -3.12 23.66
C ARG A 183 -10.06 -4.55 23.54
N TRP A 184 -8.78 -4.72 23.69
CA TRP A 184 -8.11 -6.03 23.69
C TRP A 184 -7.41 -6.21 25.03
N ALA A 185 -7.73 -7.29 25.74
CA ALA A 185 -7.02 -7.70 26.93
C ALA A 185 -6.05 -8.84 26.55
N HIS A 186 -4.77 -8.64 26.80
CA HIS A 186 -3.77 -9.69 26.74
C HIS A 186 -3.70 -10.46 28.05
#